data_0eea605e026dedce75a8dfdb701c7d33
#
_entry.id   0eea605e026dedce75a8dfdb701c7d33
#
_cell.length_a   1.000
_cell.length_b   1.000
_cell.length_c   1.000
_cell.angle_alpha   90.00
_cell.angle_beta   90.00
_cell.angle_gamma   90.00
#
_symmetry.space_group_name_H-M   'P 1'
#
loop_
_entity.id
_entity.type
_entity.pdbx_description
1 polymer ?
#
loop_
_entity_poly.entity_id
_entity_poly.type
_entity_poly.pdbx_seq_one_letter_code
_entity_poly.pdbx_strand_id
1 'polypeptide(L)'
;MFQLGIDVSKKTLDLCLLREGVKGRVKTRKLQNDINAVSAVIAWLSKQHCKPEDVHIIMEATGVYHESLAYGLHKAGGRISLANPHRAREFARGMGMLTKNDRVDAYMLACYGVLKAPEPWLPPPEEVRHLSALLRRRDALVA
;
A
#
# COMPACT_ATOMS: atom_id res chain seq x y z
N MET A 1 13.11 0.94 10.77
CA MET A 1 12.28 1.29 9.60
C MET A 1 10.82 1.43 10.03
N PHE A 2 10.17 2.47 9.56
CA PHE A 2 8.76 2.68 9.87
C PHE A 2 7.88 1.85 8.93
N GLN A 3 6.68 1.49 9.38
CA GLN A 3 5.74 0.76 8.54
C GLN A 3 4.55 1.66 8.20
N LEU A 4 4.17 1.69 6.92
CA LEU A 4 3.04 2.43 6.43
C LEU A 4 2.08 1.47 5.72
N GLY A 5 0.90 1.30 6.29
CA GLY A 5 -0.17 0.57 5.60
C GLY A 5 -0.98 1.55 4.77
N ILE A 6 -1.30 1.17 3.56
CA ILE A 6 -2.17 1.96 2.68
C ILE A 6 -3.30 1.10 2.17
N ASP A 7 -4.52 1.45 2.57
CA ASP A 7 -5.73 0.85 2.04
C ASP A 7 -6.14 1.66 0.82
N VAL A 8 -6.00 1.05 -0.37
CA VAL A 8 -6.21 1.72 -1.65
C VAL A 8 -7.59 1.40 -2.17
N SER A 9 -8.36 2.44 -2.47
CA SER A 9 -9.62 2.29 -3.19
C SER A 9 -9.58 3.15 -4.46
N LYS A 10 -10.63 3.07 -5.26
CA LYS A 10 -10.69 3.79 -6.52
C LYS A 10 -10.47 5.30 -6.35
N LYS A 11 -11.07 5.89 -5.32
CA LYS A 11 -11.07 7.35 -5.13
C LYS A 11 -10.23 7.82 -3.95
N THR A 12 -9.93 6.95 -2.99
CA THR A 12 -9.28 7.38 -1.76
C THR A 12 -8.18 6.44 -1.32
N LEU A 13 -7.28 6.97 -0.50
CA LEU A 13 -6.23 6.24 0.18
C LEU A 13 -6.39 6.48 1.67
N ASP A 14 -6.40 5.41 2.45
CA ASP A 14 -6.31 5.50 3.90
C ASP A 14 -4.92 5.06 4.32
N LEU A 15 -4.21 5.94 5.03
CA LEU A 15 -2.84 5.71 5.46
C LEU A 15 -2.77 5.48 6.95
N CYS A 16 -1.93 4.54 7.37
CA CYS A 16 -1.63 4.31 8.79
C CYS A 16 -0.14 4.10 8.96
N LEU A 17 0.51 5.01 9.67
CA LEU A 17 1.94 4.96 9.93
C LEU A 17 2.20 4.46 11.35
N LEU A 18 2.98 3.40 11.47
CA LEU A 18 3.47 2.87 12.74
C LEU A 18 4.95 3.23 12.88
N ARG A 19 5.28 4.02 13.89
CA ARG A 19 6.65 4.48 14.12
C ARG A 19 7.44 3.59 15.06
N GLU A 20 6.74 2.93 15.99
CA GLU A 20 7.36 2.15 17.06
C GLU A 20 6.77 0.73 17.15
N GLY A 21 6.39 0.17 16.00
CA GLY A 21 5.76 -1.15 15.97
C GLY A 21 4.28 -1.11 16.36
N VAL A 22 3.72 -2.28 16.63
CA VAL A 22 2.27 -2.45 16.85
C VAL A 22 1.76 -1.75 18.10
N LYS A 23 2.63 -1.56 19.09
CA LYS A 23 2.24 -0.96 20.38
C LYS A 23 2.53 0.53 20.46
N GLY A 24 3.13 1.09 19.43
CA GLY A 24 3.50 2.50 19.41
C GLY A 24 2.37 3.41 18.95
N ARG A 25 2.73 4.67 18.77
CA ARG A 25 1.78 5.68 18.29
C ARG A 25 1.41 5.41 16.84
N VAL A 26 0.16 5.69 16.53
CA VAL A 26 -0.41 5.53 15.19
C VAL A 26 -0.74 6.91 14.63
N LYS A 27 -0.30 7.17 13.40
CA LYS A 27 -0.68 8.37 12.66
C LYS A 27 -1.47 7.93 11.44
N THR A 28 -2.62 8.55 11.23
CA THR A 28 -3.49 8.21 10.11
C THR A 28 -3.80 9.42 9.25
N ARG A 29 -4.09 9.17 7.98
CA ARG A 29 -4.46 10.23 7.04
C ARG A 29 -5.30 9.63 5.91
N LYS A 30 -6.28 10.39 5.47
CA LYS A 30 -7.05 10.06 4.27
C LYS A 30 -6.66 11.02 3.15
N LEU A 31 -6.32 10.48 1.99
CA LEU A 31 -5.92 11.25 0.81
C LEU A 31 -6.77 10.84 -0.39
N GLN A 32 -6.78 11.67 -1.42
CA GLN A 32 -7.41 11.33 -2.68
C GLN A 32 -6.49 10.41 -3.49
N ASN A 33 -7.09 9.42 -4.15
CA ASN A 33 -6.34 8.55 -5.05
C ASN A 33 -6.44 9.13 -6.47
N ASP A 34 -5.62 10.13 -6.75
CA ASP A 34 -5.59 10.83 -8.01
C ASP A 34 -4.15 10.95 -8.53
N ILE A 35 -3.96 11.76 -9.56
CA ILE A 35 -2.63 11.95 -10.18
C ILE A 35 -1.60 12.52 -9.19
N ASN A 36 -2.05 13.19 -8.13
CA ASN A 36 -1.18 13.79 -7.12
C ASN A 36 -0.94 12.89 -5.91
N ALA A 37 -1.43 11.65 -5.94
CA ALA A 37 -1.38 10.75 -4.78
C ALA A 37 0.03 10.49 -4.29
N VAL A 38 0.97 10.20 -5.19
CA VAL A 38 2.36 9.92 -4.81
C VAL A 38 2.97 11.13 -4.09
N SER A 39 2.82 12.32 -4.68
CA SER A 39 3.34 13.56 -4.09
C SER A 39 2.69 13.84 -2.73
N ALA A 40 1.39 13.58 -2.60
CA ALA A 40 0.66 13.79 -1.36
C ALA A 40 1.12 12.85 -0.25
N VAL A 41 1.37 11.59 -0.57
CA VAL A 41 1.89 10.61 0.40
C VAL A 41 3.29 11.05 0.87
N ILE A 42 4.17 11.41 -0.06
CA ILE A 42 5.52 11.84 0.26
C ILE A 42 5.49 13.10 1.13
N ALA A 43 4.64 14.06 0.79
CA ALA A 43 4.50 15.31 1.58
C ALA A 43 4.01 15.02 2.99
N TRP A 44 3.04 14.11 3.13
CA TRP A 44 2.55 13.73 4.45
C TRP A 44 3.63 13.02 5.28
N LEU A 45 4.39 12.10 4.65
CA LEU A 45 5.51 11.44 5.32
C LEU A 45 6.55 12.46 5.79
N SER A 46 6.84 13.46 4.97
CA SER A 46 7.77 14.53 5.35
C SER A 46 7.29 15.28 6.60
N LYS A 47 5.98 15.53 6.71
CA LYS A 47 5.39 16.12 7.92
C LYS A 47 5.55 15.22 9.14
N GLN A 48 5.63 13.93 8.93
CA GLN A 48 5.88 12.96 10.00
C GLN A 48 7.37 12.71 10.22
N HIS A 49 8.23 13.52 9.62
CA HIS A 49 9.70 13.39 9.70
C HIS A 49 10.23 12.07 9.15
N CYS A 50 9.58 11.56 8.10
CA CYS A 50 9.98 10.33 7.41
C CYS A 50 10.32 10.64 5.96
N LYS A 51 11.41 10.04 5.47
CA LYS A 51 11.73 10.01 4.04
C LYS A 51 11.19 8.72 3.46
N PRO A 52 10.91 8.66 2.14
CA PRO A 52 10.45 7.40 1.53
C PRO A 52 11.39 6.22 1.82
N GLU A 53 12.70 6.44 1.83
CA GLU A 53 13.70 5.39 2.08
C GLU A 53 13.60 4.79 3.49
N ASP A 54 12.99 5.51 4.43
CA ASP A 54 12.89 5.08 5.82
C ASP A 54 11.63 4.26 6.09
N VAL A 55 10.80 4.04 5.08
CA VAL A 55 9.45 3.50 5.27
C VAL A 55 9.25 2.23 4.46
N HIS A 56 8.74 1.19 5.14
CA HIS A 56 8.25 -0.01 4.48
C HIS A 56 6.74 0.16 4.27
N ILE A 57 6.32 0.19 3.02
CA ILE A 57 4.94 0.48 2.63
C ILE A 57 4.24 -0.81 2.24
N ILE A 58 3.12 -1.11 2.88
CA ILE A 58 2.35 -2.33 2.64
C ILE A 58 1.00 -1.95 2.04
N MET A 59 0.71 -2.49 0.87
CA MET A 59 -0.58 -2.36 0.18
C MET A 59 -1.13 -3.73 -0.12
N GLU A 60 -2.44 -3.83 -0.23
CA GLU A 60 -3.09 -5.05 -0.67
C GLU A 60 -3.17 -5.06 -2.21
N ALA A 61 -2.79 -6.18 -2.81
CA ALA A 61 -2.77 -6.32 -4.27
C ALA A 61 -4.17 -6.67 -4.79
N THR A 62 -5.07 -5.69 -4.80
CA THR A 62 -6.45 -5.86 -5.28
C THR A 62 -6.72 -4.95 -6.46
N GLY A 63 -7.04 -5.55 -7.61
CA GLY A 63 -7.36 -4.78 -8.82
C GLY A 63 -6.19 -3.98 -9.34
N VAL A 64 -6.49 -2.81 -9.93
CA VAL A 64 -5.47 -1.96 -10.60
C VAL A 64 -5.25 -0.63 -9.89
N TYR A 65 -6.04 -0.31 -8.88
CA TYR A 65 -6.03 1.03 -8.26
C TYR A 65 -4.77 1.34 -7.46
N HIS A 66 -4.02 0.31 -7.05
CA HIS A 66 -2.78 0.49 -6.29
C HIS A 66 -1.54 0.66 -7.19
N GLU A 67 -1.63 0.30 -8.46
CA GLU A 67 -0.45 0.18 -9.33
C GLU A 67 0.34 1.48 -9.48
N SER A 68 -0.31 2.56 -9.89
CA SER A 68 0.38 3.84 -10.07
C SER A 68 1.04 4.33 -8.80
N LEU A 69 0.37 4.14 -7.67
CA LEU A 69 0.90 4.53 -6.36
C LEU A 69 2.12 3.69 -6.01
N ALA A 70 2.05 2.37 -6.20
CA ALA A 70 3.16 1.46 -5.91
C ALA A 70 4.39 1.81 -6.75
N TYR A 71 4.21 1.99 -8.06
CA TYR A 71 5.32 2.36 -8.94
C TYR A 71 5.93 3.71 -8.55
N GLY A 72 5.09 4.70 -8.29
CA GLY A 72 5.55 6.04 -7.94
C GLY A 72 6.31 6.09 -6.61
N LEU A 73 5.81 5.40 -5.60
CA LEU A 73 6.47 5.34 -4.30
C LEU A 73 7.77 4.52 -4.36
N HIS A 74 7.78 3.45 -5.15
CA HIS A 74 9.01 2.68 -5.37
C HIS A 74 10.08 3.56 -6.04
N LYS A 75 9.70 4.32 -7.06
CA LYS A 75 10.60 5.24 -7.75
C LYS A 75 11.16 6.32 -6.82
N ALA A 76 10.38 6.72 -5.82
CA ALA A 76 10.81 7.71 -4.83
C ALA A 76 11.72 7.12 -3.75
N GLY A 77 12.00 5.83 -3.78
CA GLY A 77 12.90 5.16 -2.84
C GLY A 77 12.19 4.35 -1.76
N GLY A 78 10.87 4.30 -1.77
CA GLY A 78 10.10 3.53 -0.79
C GLY A 78 10.28 2.03 -0.98
N ARG A 79 10.28 1.30 0.13
CA ARG A 79 10.26 -0.17 0.10
C ARG A 79 8.81 -0.62 0.11
N ILE A 80 8.36 -1.24 -0.97
CA ILE A 80 6.96 -1.62 -1.16
C ILE A 80 6.80 -3.12 -1.00
N SER A 81 5.76 -3.55 -0.30
CA SER A 81 5.31 -4.95 -0.31
C SER A 81 3.84 -4.97 -0.71
N LEU A 82 3.51 -5.82 -1.67
CA LEU A 82 2.14 -6.03 -2.07
C LEU A 82 1.64 -7.30 -1.38
N ALA A 83 0.75 -7.11 -0.41
CA ALA A 83 0.21 -8.22 0.37
C ALA A 83 -0.84 -8.98 -0.45
N ASN A 84 -0.77 -10.31 -0.42
CA ASN A 84 -1.82 -11.14 -0.96
C ASN A 84 -3.08 -10.94 -0.11
N PRO A 85 -4.24 -10.63 -0.72
CA PRO A 85 -5.47 -10.35 0.05
C PRO A 85 -5.86 -11.47 1.00
N HIS A 86 -5.73 -12.72 0.58
CA HIS A 86 -6.08 -13.86 1.41
C HIS A 86 -5.16 -13.97 2.64
N ARG A 87 -3.86 -13.80 2.44
CA ARG A 87 -2.88 -13.85 3.54
C ARG A 87 -3.07 -12.71 4.52
N ALA A 88 -3.31 -11.51 4.02
CA ALA A 88 -3.55 -10.34 4.87
C ALA A 88 -4.81 -10.54 5.71
N ARG A 89 -5.86 -11.08 5.09
CA ARG A 89 -7.12 -11.35 5.77
C ARG A 89 -6.95 -12.43 6.85
N GLU A 90 -6.25 -13.51 6.55
CA GLU A 90 -6.00 -14.56 7.54
C GLU A 90 -5.16 -14.05 8.71
N PHE A 91 -4.16 -13.25 8.42
CA PHE A 91 -3.36 -12.61 9.47
C PHE A 91 -4.23 -11.77 10.39
N ALA A 92 -5.07 -10.91 9.83
CA ALA A 92 -5.93 -10.02 10.61
C ALA A 92 -6.94 -10.81 11.46
N ARG A 93 -7.48 -11.90 10.93
CA ARG A 93 -8.35 -12.81 11.70
C ARG A 93 -7.60 -13.46 12.84
N GLY A 94 -6.42 -13.99 12.57
CA GLY A 94 -5.60 -14.66 13.57
C GLY A 94 -5.18 -13.74 14.71
N MET A 95 -5.07 -12.45 14.44
CA MET A 95 -4.76 -11.45 15.45
C MET A 95 -6.00 -10.89 16.16
N GLY A 96 -7.19 -11.39 15.81
CA GLY A 96 -8.43 -10.90 16.39
C GLY A 96 -8.83 -9.50 15.93
N MET A 97 -8.26 -9.01 14.85
CA MET A 97 -8.51 -7.67 14.32
C MET A 97 -9.67 -7.60 13.34
N LEU A 98 -10.06 -8.75 12.78
CA LEU A 98 -10.99 -8.81 11.68
C LEU A 98 -12.13 -9.76 11.97
N THR A 99 -13.35 -9.30 11.79
CA THR A 99 -14.53 -10.16 11.84
C THR A 99 -14.82 -10.72 10.45
N LYS A 100 -15.79 -11.64 10.36
CA LYS A 100 -16.08 -12.38 9.13
C LYS A 100 -16.38 -11.49 7.92
N ASN A 101 -17.04 -10.36 8.15
CA ASN A 101 -17.51 -9.47 7.09
C ASN A 101 -16.68 -8.20 6.92
N ASP A 102 -15.62 -8.03 7.72
CA ASP A 102 -14.78 -6.86 7.64
C ASP A 102 -13.73 -7.00 6.54
N ARG A 103 -13.23 -5.88 6.07
CA ARG A 103 -12.11 -5.84 5.13
C ARG A 103 -10.84 -5.42 5.87
N VAL A 104 -9.69 -5.80 5.30
CA VAL A 104 -8.39 -5.42 5.86
C VAL A 104 -8.17 -3.92 5.63
N ASP A 105 -7.91 -3.18 6.70
CA ASP A 105 -7.68 -1.73 6.64
C ASP A 105 -6.20 -1.37 6.71
N ALA A 106 -5.90 -0.08 6.66
CA ALA A 106 -4.53 0.42 6.66
C ALA A 106 -3.76 0.03 7.93
N TYR A 107 -4.42 0.05 9.09
CA TYR A 107 -3.78 -0.35 10.35
C TYR A 107 -3.38 -1.83 10.31
N MET A 108 -4.29 -2.68 9.85
CA MET A 108 -4.02 -4.12 9.73
C MET A 108 -2.85 -4.40 8.76
N LEU A 109 -2.79 -3.67 7.65
CA LEU A 109 -1.69 -3.78 6.70
C LEU A 109 -0.35 -3.33 7.31
N ALA A 110 -0.36 -2.25 8.09
CA ALA A 110 0.84 -1.80 8.79
C ALA A 110 1.31 -2.83 9.81
N CYS A 111 0.39 -3.41 10.59
CA CYS A 111 0.71 -4.48 11.54
C CYS A 111 1.25 -5.72 10.82
N TYR A 112 0.68 -6.08 9.69
CA TYR A 112 1.18 -7.17 8.85
C TYR A 112 2.63 -6.93 8.45
N GLY A 113 2.95 -5.69 8.08
CA GLY A 113 4.32 -5.30 7.75
C GLY A 113 5.29 -5.48 8.90
N VAL A 114 4.87 -5.13 10.13
CA VAL A 114 5.69 -5.27 11.33
C VAL A 114 5.92 -6.74 11.68
N LEU A 115 4.85 -7.53 11.73
CA LEU A 115 4.88 -8.86 12.32
C LEU A 115 5.27 -9.95 11.32
N LYS A 116 4.97 -9.79 10.05
CA LYS A 116 5.28 -10.78 9.01
C LYS A 116 6.46 -10.38 8.14
N ALA A 117 6.87 -9.12 8.19
CA ALA A 117 7.98 -8.61 7.39
C ALA A 117 7.96 -9.14 5.95
N PRO A 118 6.87 -8.88 5.21
CA PRO A 118 6.71 -9.44 3.87
C PRO A 118 7.81 -8.99 2.93
N GLU A 119 8.10 -9.81 1.94
CA GLU A 119 9.17 -9.54 0.99
C GLU A 119 8.91 -8.26 0.19
N PRO A 120 9.97 -7.51 -0.16
CA PRO A 120 9.81 -6.34 -1.01
C PRO A 120 9.31 -6.74 -2.39
N TRP A 121 8.37 -5.97 -2.90
CA TRP A 121 7.90 -6.10 -4.26
C TRP A 121 8.90 -5.41 -5.19
N LEU A 122 9.23 -6.06 -6.29
CA LEU A 122 10.05 -5.49 -7.34
C LEU A 122 9.16 -5.24 -8.54
N PRO A 123 9.11 -4.00 -9.04
CA PRO A 123 8.28 -3.72 -10.20
C PRO A 123 8.79 -4.46 -11.42
N PRO A 124 7.89 -4.94 -12.30
CA PRO A 124 8.33 -5.52 -13.56
C PRO A 124 9.03 -4.46 -14.43
N PRO A 125 9.87 -4.89 -15.37
CA PRO A 125 10.50 -3.97 -16.29
C PRO A 125 9.49 -3.06 -16.98
N GLU A 126 9.91 -1.85 -17.32
CA GLU A 126 9.03 -0.84 -17.90
C GLU A 126 8.31 -1.32 -19.16
N GLU A 127 8.99 -2.10 -19.99
CA GLU A 127 8.41 -2.67 -21.21
C GLU A 127 7.25 -3.61 -20.91
N VAL A 128 7.39 -4.47 -19.90
CA VAL A 128 6.34 -5.39 -19.49
C VAL A 128 5.15 -4.62 -18.91
N ARG A 129 5.44 -3.59 -18.14
CA ARG A 129 4.41 -2.73 -17.54
C ARG A 129 3.60 -2.01 -18.61
N HIS A 130 4.28 -1.48 -19.62
CA HIS A 130 3.64 -0.82 -20.76
C HIS A 130 2.73 -1.76 -21.53
N LEU A 131 3.21 -2.97 -21.81
CA LEU A 131 2.43 -3.99 -22.50
C LEU A 131 1.17 -4.36 -21.72
N SER A 132 1.29 -4.57 -20.42
CA SER A 132 0.15 -4.87 -19.56
C SER A 132 -0.90 -3.76 -19.57
N ALA A 133 -0.48 -2.51 -19.55
CA ALA A 133 -1.38 -1.36 -19.64
C ALA A 133 -2.13 -1.32 -20.97
N LEU A 134 -1.45 -1.62 -22.08
CA LEU A 134 -2.07 -1.68 -23.40
C LEU A 134 -3.08 -2.81 -23.48
N LEU A 135 -2.78 -3.97 -22.94
CA LEU A 135 -3.70 -5.12 -22.94
C LEU A 135 -4.96 -4.81 -22.13
N ARG A 136 -4.83 -4.19 -20.96
CA ARG A 136 -5.98 -3.80 -20.14
C ARG A 136 -6.87 -2.78 -20.88
N ARG A 137 -6.26 -1.83 -21.56
CA ARG A 137 -7.00 -0.85 -22.36
C ARG A 137 -7.78 -1.52 -23.48
N ARG A 138 -7.17 -2.49 -24.17
CA ARG A 138 -7.80 -3.27 -25.23
C ARG A 138 -9.02 -4.02 -24.69
N ASP A 139 -8.87 -4.70 -23.58
CA ASP A 139 -9.96 -5.45 -22.96
C ASP A 139 -11.13 -4.54 -22.58
N ALA A 140 -10.85 -3.37 -22.05
CA ALA A 140 -11.87 -2.38 -21.71
C ALA A 140 -12.63 -1.88 -22.94
N LEU A 141 -11.96 -1.78 -24.08
CA LEU A 141 -12.60 -1.35 -25.34
C LEU A 141 -13.44 -2.43 -26.00
N VAL A 142 -13.10 -3.68 -25.76
CA VAL A 142 -13.82 -4.84 -26.32
C VAL A 142 -15.03 -5.22 -25.50
N ALA A 143 -14.97 -4.95 -24.21
CA ALA A 143 -16.08 -5.23 -23.29
C ALA A 143 -17.22 -4.24 -23.49
#